data_4a3579f332f4e9d3d3ac71364d065e1e
#
_entry.id   4a3579f332f4e9d3d3ac71364d065e1e
#
_cell.length_a   1.000
_cell.length_b   1.000
_cell.length_c   1.000
_cell.angle_alpha   90.00
_cell.angle_beta   90.00
_cell.angle_gamma   90.00
#
_symmetry.space_group_name_H-M   'P 1'
#
loop_
_entity.id
_entity.type
_entity.pdbx_description
1 polymer ?
#
loop_
_entity_poly.entity_id
_entity_poly.type
_entity_poly.pdbx_seq_one_letter_code
_entity_poly.pdbx_strand_id
1 'polypeptide(L)' 'AALVACVGETESHVSERARAIGRDVQELRENGLAGTPDEALETLQRWQEAGAERIYLQVLDLDDLDHIALMGREFNGKL' A
#
# COMPACT_ATOMS: atom_id res chain seq x y z
N ALA A 1 9.84 0.92 -9.80
CA ALA A 1 8.39 0.75 -9.88
C ALA A 1 7.68 1.72 -8.94
N ALA A 2 6.62 2.37 -9.43
CA ALA A 2 5.80 3.26 -8.63
C ALA A 2 4.45 2.58 -8.39
N LEU A 3 4.07 2.43 -7.12
CA LEU A 3 2.84 1.75 -6.74
C LEU A 3 1.95 2.69 -5.94
N VAL A 4 0.67 2.73 -6.29
CA VAL A 4 -0.30 3.48 -5.48
C VAL A 4 -0.56 2.67 -4.21
N ALA A 5 -0.31 3.29 -3.05
CA ALA A 5 -0.46 2.63 -1.77
C ALA A 5 -1.88 2.80 -1.22
N CYS A 6 -2.45 1.71 -0.73
CA CYS A 6 -3.75 1.70 -0.08
C CYS A 6 -3.73 0.62 1.01
N VAL A 7 -3.08 0.94 2.11
CA VAL A 7 -2.88 0.01 3.23
C VAL A 7 -3.77 0.37 4.39
N GLY A 8 -4.37 -0.62 5.03
CA GLY A 8 -5.21 -0.41 6.20
C GLY A 8 -5.05 -1.55 7.19
N GLU A 9 -5.30 -1.28 8.47
CA GLU A 9 -5.17 -2.30 9.51
C GLU A 9 -6.19 -3.43 9.34
N THR A 10 -7.33 -3.13 8.71
CA THR A 10 -8.38 -4.11 8.42
C THR A 10 -8.84 -3.96 6.98
N GLU A 11 -9.55 -4.97 6.47
CA GLU A 11 -10.14 -4.89 5.13
C GLU A 11 -11.10 -3.70 4.98
N SER A 12 -11.83 -3.37 6.04
CA SER A 12 -12.73 -2.20 6.02
C SER A 12 -11.96 -0.91 5.81
N HIS A 13 -10.82 -0.75 6.48
CA HIS A 13 -9.98 0.43 6.33
C HIS A 13 -9.39 0.52 4.92
N VAL A 14 -9.00 -0.63 4.34
CA VAL A 14 -8.50 -0.68 2.97
C VAL A 14 -9.58 -0.18 2.00
N SER A 15 -10.80 -0.69 2.16
CA SER A 15 -11.93 -0.29 1.30
C SER A 15 -12.26 1.18 1.44
N GLU A 16 -12.25 1.71 2.67
CA GLU A 16 -12.51 3.13 2.91
C GLU A 16 -11.46 4.02 2.26
N ARG A 17 -10.19 3.65 2.35
CA ARG A 17 -9.10 4.41 1.74
C ARG A 17 -9.19 4.38 0.22
N ALA A 18 -9.49 3.22 -0.37
CA ALA A 18 -9.68 3.11 -1.80
C ALA A 18 -10.83 3.99 -2.29
N ARG A 19 -11.93 3.99 -1.55
CA ARG A 19 -13.08 4.82 -1.87
C ARG A 19 -12.74 6.31 -1.80
N ALA A 20 -11.96 6.70 -0.81
CA ALA A 20 -11.57 8.10 -0.61
C ALA A 20 -10.78 8.66 -1.80
N ILE A 21 -9.99 7.81 -2.48
CA ILE A 21 -9.21 8.21 -3.65
C ILE A 21 -9.89 7.85 -4.97
N GLY A 22 -11.14 7.34 -4.92
CA GLY A 22 -11.92 7.02 -6.11
C GLY A 22 -11.40 5.84 -6.90
N ARG A 23 -10.73 4.88 -6.26
CA ARG A 23 -10.14 3.71 -6.91
C ARG A 23 -10.81 2.43 -6.44
N ASP A 24 -10.77 1.41 -7.29
CA ASP A 24 -11.28 0.08 -6.98
C ASP A 24 -10.22 -0.70 -6.20
N VAL A 25 -10.60 -1.31 -5.08
CA VAL A 25 -9.70 -2.14 -4.27
C VAL A 25 -9.07 -3.25 -5.10
N GLN A 26 -9.87 -3.92 -5.95
CA GLN A 26 -9.37 -5.02 -6.77
C GLN A 26 -8.27 -4.56 -7.73
N GLU A 27 -8.49 -3.41 -8.37
CA GLU A 27 -7.49 -2.81 -9.25
C GLU A 27 -6.21 -2.49 -8.48
N LEU A 28 -6.34 -1.92 -7.28
CA LEU A 28 -5.19 -1.57 -6.45
C LEU A 28 -4.42 -2.81 -5.99
N ARG A 29 -5.11 -3.92 -5.73
CA ARG A 29 -4.46 -5.18 -5.36
C ARG A 29 -3.67 -5.76 -6.53
N GLU A 30 -4.14 -5.57 -7.74
CA GLU A 30 -3.47 -6.11 -8.94
C GLU A 30 -2.31 -5.24 -9.40
N ASN A 31 -2.47 -3.92 -9.35
CA ASN A 31 -1.52 -2.99 -9.96
C ASN A 31 -0.79 -2.07 -8.99
N GLY A 32 -1.18 -2.08 -7.72
CA GLY A 32 -0.60 -1.22 -6.71
C GLY A 32 -0.20 -1.99 -5.46
N LEU A 33 -0.22 -1.29 -4.33
CA LEU A 33 0.07 -1.87 -3.03
C LEU A 33 -1.14 -1.68 -2.13
N ALA A 34 -1.99 -2.70 -2.05
CA ALA A 34 -3.23 -2.62 -1.27
C ALA A 34 -3.40 -3.84 -0.38
N GLY A 35 -4.06 -3.65 0.76
CA GLY A 35 -4.36 -4.70 1.69
C GLY A 35 -3.96 -4.33 3.12
N THR A 36 -3.99 -5.33 3.99
CA THR A 36 -3.48 -5.19 5.36
C THR A 36 -1.95 -5.10 5.32
N PRO A 37 -1.29 -4.66 6.41
CA PRO A 37 0.18 -4.56 6.41
C PRO A 37 0.89 -5.86 6.02
N ASP A 38 0.40 -7.01 6.48
CA ASP A 38 0.99 -8.30 6.13
C ASP A 38 0.88 -8.59 4.63
N GLU A 39 -0.28 -8.34 4.04
CA GLU A 39 -0.49 -8.50 2.61
C GLU A 39 0.37 -7.55 1.79
N ALA A 40 0.49 -6.31 2.25
CA ALA A 40 1.29 -5.31 1.58
C ALA A 40 2.78 -5.67 1.61
N LEU A 41 3.29 -6.15 2.74
CA LEU A 41 4.68 -6.59 2.85
C LEU A 41 4.95 -7.77 1.91
N GLU A 42 4.02 -8.70 1.82
CA GLU A 42 4.14 -9.84 0.93
C GLU A 42 4.25 -9.40 -0.54
N THR A 43 3.42 -8.43 -0.92
CA THR A 43 3.46 -7.85 -2.26
C THR A 43 4.80 -7.17 -2.54
N LEU A 44 5.31 -6.39 -1.59
CA LEU A 44 6.60 -5.73 -1.73
C LEU A 44 7.74 -6.74 -1.87
N GLN A 45 7.69 -7.83 -1.12
CA GLN A 45 8.70 -8.88 -1.21
C GLN A 45 8.68 -9.54 -2.59
N ARG A 46 7.50 -9.75 -3.17
CA ARG A 46 7.39 -10.30 -4.53
C ARG A 46 8.00 -9.37 -5.57
N TRP A 47 7.80 -8.06 -5.41
CA TRP A 47 8.41 -7.08 -6.30
C TRP A 47 9.94 -7.10 -6.19
N GLN A 48 10.48 -7.23 -4.97
CA GLN A 48 11.93 -7.33 -4.77
C GLN A 48 12.50 -8.60 -5.38
N GLU A 49 11.81 -9.73 -5.23
CA GLU A 49 12.21 -11.00 -5.82
C GLU A 49 12.18 -10.97 -7.34
N ALA A 50 11.30 -10.15 -7.91
CA ALA A 50 11.22 -9.96 -9.35
C ALA A 50 12.30 -9.02 -9.90
N GLY A 51 13.19 -8.50 -9.03
CA GLY A 51 14.31 -7.67 -9.44
C GLY A 51 14.10 -6.18 -9.36
N ALA A 52 13.02 -5.74 -8.71
CA ALA A 52 12.79 -4.30 -8.53
C ALA A 52 13.81 -3.73 -7.54
N GLU A 53 14.68 -2.85 -8.03
CA GLU A 53 15.71 -2.21 -7.19
C GLU A 53 15.14 -1.09 -6.35
N ARG A 54 14.11 -0.40 -6.85
CA ARG A 54 13.47 0.71 -6.16
C ARG A 54 11.97 0.60 -6.30
N ILE A 55 11.26 0.82 -5.20
CA ILE A 55 9.81 0.85 -5.17
C ILE A 55 9.39 2.19 -4.56
N TYR A 56 8.62 2.96 -5.33
CA TYR A 56 8.07 4.23 -4.87
C TYR A 56 6.60 4.04 -4.53
N LEU A 57 6.22 4.41 -3.31
CA LEU A 57 4.84 4.33 -2.89
C LEU A 57 4.17 5.70 -3.03
N GLN A 58 3.07 5.74 -3.76
CA GLN A 58 2.30 6.96 -3.97
C GLN A 58 1.08 6.96 -3.05
N VAL A 59 0.97 7.97 -2.21
CA VAL A 59 -0.20 8.18 -1.36
C VAL A 59 -1.04 9.27 -2.00
N LEU A 60 -2.17 8.91 -2.58
CA LEU A 60 -3.00 9.88 -3.31
C LEU A 60 -3.80 10.80 -2.39
N ASP A 61 -4.16 10.35 -1.19
CA ASP A 61 -4.80 11.17 -0.19
C ASP A 61 -3.76 11.65 0.83
N LEU A 62 -3.17 12.80 0.58
CA LEU A 62 -2.13 13.36 1.44
C LEU A 62 -2.64 13.86 2.78
N ASP A 63 -3.96 13.99 2.93
CA ASP A 63 -4.58 14.37 4.19
C ASP A 63 -4.77 13.17 5.12
N ASP A 64 -4.61 11.96 4.62
CA ASP A 64 -4.73 10.73 5.42
C ASP A 64 -3.41 10.46 6.15
N LEU A 65 -3.15 11.23 7.21
CA LEU A 65 -1.93 11.10 7.99
C LEU A 65 -1.82 9.76 8.71
N ASP A 66 -2.96 9.17 9.08
CA ASP A 66 -2.99 7.85 9.71
C ASP A 66 -2.46 6.78 8.76
N HIS A 67 -2.77 6.89 7.47
CA HIS A 67 -2.28 5.96 6.45
C HIS A 67 -0.75 6.07 6.32
N ILE A 68 -0.24 7.30 6.27
CA ILE A 68 1.20 7.54 6.17
C ILE A 68 1.92 7.01 7.41
N ALA A 69 1.36 7.25 8.58
CA ALA A 69 1.93 6.77 9.85
C ALA A 69 1.91 5.25 9.92
N LEU A 70 0.84 4.61 9.46
CA LEU A 70 0.72 3.16 9.43
C LEU A 70 1.82 2.54 8.56
N MET A 71 2.01 3.07 7.36
CA MET A 71 3.05 2.56 6.46
C MET A 71 4.44 2.76 7.02
N GLY A 72 4.70 3.92 7.63
CA GLY A 72 6.00 4.19 8.25
C GLY A 72 6.30 3.21 9.38
N ARG A 73 5.31 2.96 10.23
CA ARG A 73 5.46 2.05 11.36
C ARG A 73 5.65 0.60 10.92
N GLU A 74 4.88 0.16 9.92
CA GLU A 74 4.86 -1.24 9.52
C GLU A 74 5.98 -1.61 8.55
N PHE A 75 6.43 -0.67 7.73
CA PHE A 75 7.40 -0.97 6.68
C PHE A 75 8.82 -0.52 7.00
N ASN A 76 8.98 0.37 7.96
CA ASN A 76 10.30 0.91 8.31
C ASN A 76 11.20 -0.20 8.83
N GLY A 77 12.35 -0.38 8.20
CA GLY A 77 13.34 -1.38 8.58
C GLY A 77 13.00 -2.81 8.19
N LYS A 78 11.90 -3.04 7.46
CA LYS A 78 11.49 -4.38 7.01
C LYS A 78 11.81 -4.66 5.55
N LEU A 79 12.23 -3.64 4.83
CA LEU A 79 12.56 -3.75 3.40
C LEU A 79 14.02 -3.44 3.14
#